data_0b99be8b317651c7e4a936c11fabd836
#
_entry.id   0b99be8b317651c7e4a936c11fabd836
#
_cell.length_a   1.000
_cell.length_b   1.000
_cell.length_c   1.000
_cell.angle_alpha   90.00
_cell.angle_beta   90.00
_cell.angle_gamma   90.00
#
_symmetry.space_group_name_H-M   'P 1'
#
loop_
_entity.id
_entity.type
_entity.pdbx_description
1 polymer ?
#
loop_
_entity_poly.entity_id
_entity_poly.type
_entity_poly.pdbx_seq_one_letter_code
_entity_poly.pdbx_strand_id
1 'polypeptide(L)'
;MSREYDYLIVGAGLFGAVFAREMADAGKRCLVIDRRGHIAGNACTETVEGIAVHRYGAHIFHTNDETVWNYVNRFARFNRFTNSPIANYKGELYNLPFNMNTFHQMWGVTTPAQAQAEIHRQQQAAGEGEPQNLEEQAIRLVGRDIYEKLVKGYTQKQWGRPCTDLPAFIIRRLPVRFTYDNNYFNARYQGIPEEGYTTMVERMLAGIPVRLETDFLRQRRELAALAETVVYTLSLIHI
;
A
#
# COMPACT_ATOMS: atom_id res chain seq x y z
N MET A 1 -27.72 4.86 -32.02
CA MET A 1 -26.39 5.48 -32.31
C MET A 1 -25.34 4.62 -31.64
N SER A 2 -24.29 4.18 -32.36
CA SER A 2 -23.19 3.47 -31.75
C SER A 2 -22.43 4.42 -30.83
N ARG A 3 -22.09 3.98 -29.62
CA ARG A 3 -21.29 4.76 -28.68
C ARG A 3 -19.85 4.87 -29.19
N GLU A 4 -19.18 5.96 -28.85
CA GLU A 4 -17.83 6.24 -29.32
C GLU A 4 -16.81 5.24 -28.77
N TYR A 5 -17.01 4.79 -27.51
CA TYR A 5 -16.16 3.85 -26.80
C TYR A 5 -16.91 2.61 -26.34
N ASP A 6 -16.21 1.50 -26.21
CA ASP A 6 -16.73 0.28 -25.59
C ASP A 6 -16.63 0.41 -24.06
N TYR A 7 -15.55 1.04 -23.57
CA TYR A 7 -15.34 1.26 -22.13
C TYR A 7 -14.96 2.71 -21.80
N LEU A 8 -15.61 3.26 -20.78
CA LEU A 8 -15.19 4.45 -20.06
C LEU A 8 -14.60 4.02 -18.71
N ILE A 9 -13.30 4.24 -18.53
CA ILE A 9 -12.58 3.90 -17.30
C ILE A 9 -12.42 5.15 -16.45
N VAL A 10 -13.01 5.15 -15.25
CA VAL A 10 -12.97 6.27 -14.31
C VAL A 10 -11.88 6.01 -13.28
N GLY A 11 -10.76 6.69 -13.44
CA GLY A 11 -9.54 6.58 -12.65
C GLY A 11 -8.34 6.13 -13.49
N ALA A 12 -7.33 6.99 -13.61
CA ALA A 12 -6.06 6.73 -14.31
C ALA A 12 -4.98 6.18 -13.38
N GLY A 13 -5.36 5.50 -12.30
CA GLY A 13 -4.45 4.75 -11.41
C GLY A 13 -4.03 3.42 -12.01
N LEU A 14 -3.25 2.63 -11.27
CA LEU A 14 -2.73 1.33 -11.75
C LEU A 14 -3.83 0.38 -12.22
N PHE A 15 -4.94 0.25 -11.47
CA PHE A 15 -6.04 -0.62 -11.87
C PHE A 15 -6.66 -0.19 -13.21
N GLY A 16 -7.00 1.12 -13.32
CA GLY A 16 -7.59 1.65 -14.53
C GLY A 16 -6.67 1.54 -15.75
N ALA A 17 -5.38 1.77 -15.56
CA ALA A 17 -4.38 1.66 -16.61
C ALA A 17 -4.21 0.21 -17.12
N VAL A 18 -4.15 -0.76 -16.20
CA VAL A 18 -4.07 -2.18 -16.55
C VAL A 18 -5.34 -2.61 -17.29
N PHE A 19 -6.52 -2.29 -16.75
CA PHE A 19 -7.77 -2.62 -17.42
C PHE A 19 -7.87 -2.03 -18.82
N ALA A 20 -7.52 -0.74 -18.96
CA ALA A 20 -7.54 -0.05 -20.25
C ALA A 20 -6.59 -0.70 -21.26
N ARG A 21 -5.36 -1.08 -20.79
CA ARG A 21 -4.36 -1.75 -21.65
C ARG A 21 -4.84 -3.11 -22.13
N GLU A 22 -5.34 -3.96 -21.24
CA GLU A 22 -5.85 -5.28 -21.59
C GLU A 22 -7.04 -5.21 -22.56
N MET A 23 -7.95 -4.25 -22.36
CA MET A 23 -9.09 -4.05 -23.26
C MET A 23 -8.63 -3.50 -24.61
N ALA A 24 -7.69 -2.57 -24.66
CA ALA A 24 -7.15 -2.04 -25.91
C ALA A 24 -6.37 -3.11 -26.69
N ASP A 25 -5.59 -3.95 -26.02
CA ASP A 25 -4.89 -5.09 -26.63
C ASP A 25 -5.91 -6.13 -27.19
N ALA A 26 -7.10 -6.23 -26.59
CA ALA A 26 -8.22 -7.04 -27.10
C ALA A 26 -9.05 -6.32 -28.20
N GLY A 27 -8.56 -5.19 -28.74
CA GLY A 27 -9.21 -4.46 -29.82
C GLY A 27 -10.42 -3.61 -29.41
N LYS A 28 -10.60 -3.33 -28.11
CA LYS A 28 -11.68 -2.50 -27.60
C LYS A 28 -11.28 -1.03 -27.58
N ARG A 29 -12.25 -0.16 -27.84
CA ARG A 29 -12.07 1.30 -27.77
C ARG A 29 -12.29 1.76 -26.33
N CYS A 30 -11.25 2.30 -25.72
CA CYS A 30 -11.25 2.75 -24.34
C CYS A 30 -11.06 4.26 -24.25
N LEU A 31 -11.74 4.89 -23.27
CA LEU A 31 -11.45 6.24 -22.82
C LEU A 31 -11.16 6.18 -21.31
N VAL A 32 -10.02 6.70 -20.88
CA VAL A 32 -9.67 6.84 -19.48
C VAL A 32 -9.89 8.28 -19.04
N ILE A 33 -10.53 8.49 -17.89
CA ILE A 33 -10.71 9.82 -17.29
C ILE A 33 -10.22 9.84 -15.86
N ASP A 34 -9.66 10.97 -15.41
CA ASP A 34 -9.33 11.20 -14.00
C ASP A 34 -9.66 12.64 -13.62
N ARG A 35 -10.10 12.85 -12.38
CA ARG A 35 -10.35 14.20 -11.85
C ARG A 35 -9.08 14.97 -11.54
N ARG A 36 -7.95 14.28 -11.38
CA ARG A 36 -6.62 14.87 -11.15
C ARG A 36 -6.01 15.32 -12.46
N GLY A 37 -5.08 16.26 -12.39
CA GLY A 37 -4.27 16.71 -13.52
C GLY A 37 -3.09 15.79 -13.86
N HIS A 38 -3.09 14.54 -13.39
CA HIS A 38 -2.03 13.57 -13.61
C HIS A 38 -2.56 12.13 -13.60
N ILE A 39 -1.85 11.23 -14.25
CA ILE A 39 -2.05 9.79 -14.25
C ILE A 39 -1.38 9.12 -13.03
N ALA A 40 -1.41 7.80 -12.98
CA ALA A 40 -0.83 6.92 -11.95
C ALA A 40 -1.51 7.00 -10.57
N GLY A 41 -2.56 7.81 -10.40
CA GLY A 41 -3.33 7.88 -9.14
C GLY A 41 -2.45 8.17 -7.93
N ASN A 42 -2.55 7.36 -6.88
CA ASN A 42 -1.73 7.52 -5.67
C ASN A 42 -0.27 7.07 -5.85
N ALA A 43 0.05 6.31 -6.89
CA ALA A 43 1.40 5.89 -7.20
C ALA A 43 2.17 6.95 -8.03
N CYS A 44 1.58 8.13 -8.27
CA CYS A 44 2.21 9.21 -9.04
C CYS A 44 3.60 9.54 -8.49
N THR A 45 4.60 9.47 -9.37
CA THR A 45 6.00 9.78 -9.10
C THR A 45 6.40 10.99 -9.93
N GLU A 46 7.03 11.96 -9.31
CA GLU A 46 7.56 13.17 -9.95
C GLU A 46 9.08 13.22 -9.78
N THR A 47 9.77 13.84 -10.72
CA THR A 47 11.20 14.13 -10.55
C THR A 47 11.36 15.57 -10.09
N VAL A 48 11.91 15.75 -8.88
CA VAL A 48 12.20 17.06 -8.30
C VAL A 48 13.70 17.14 -8.04
N GLU A 49 14.40 18.07 -8.68
CA GLU A 49 15.86 18.23 -8.57
C GLU A 49 16.65 16.94 -8.81
N GLY A 50 16.19 16.10 -9.73
CA GLY A 50 16.80 14.80 -10.06
C GLY A 50 16.44 13.66 -9.09
N ILE A 51 15.59 13.90 -8.11
CA ILE A 51 15.13 12.91 -7.13
C ILE A 51 13.72 12.43 -7.52
N ALA A 52 13.52 11.10 -7.54
CA ALA A 52 12.21 10.51 -7.73
C ALA A 52 11.37 10.66 -6.44
N VAL A 53 10.32 11.46 -6.49
CA VAL A 53 9.43 11.76 -5.36
C VAL A 53 8.09 11.07 -5.57
N HIS A 54 7.70 10.23 -4.63
CA HIS A 54 6.36 9.63 -4.57
C HIS A 54 5.41 10.63 -3.92
N ARG A 55 4.55 11.26 -4.74
CA ARG A 55 3.72 12.42 -4.34
C ARG A 55 2.76 12.14 -3.18
N TYR A 56 2.27 10.91 -3.07
CA TYR A 56 1.25 10.51 -2.08
C TYR A 56 1.76 9.47 -1.09
N GLY A 57 3.06 9.44 -0.84
CA GLY A 57 3.72 8.48 0.04
C GLY A 57 4.38 7.35 -0.71
N ALA A 58 5.27 6.66 -0.03
CA ALA A 58 6.09 5.60 -0.62
C ALA A 58 5.23 4.43 -1.15
N HIS A 59 5.42 4.11 -2.40
CA HIS A 59 4.83 2.94 -3.05
C HIS A 59 5.97 2.00 -3.45
N ILE A 60 6.04 0.82 -2.84
CA ILE A 60 6.99 -0.22 -3.18
C ILE A 60 6.21 -1.38 -3.79
N PHE A 61 6.51 -1.71 -5.04
CA PHE A 61 5.89 -2.85 -5.70
C PHE A 61 6.41 -4.14 -5.10
N HIS A 62 5.51 -5.06 -4.77
CA HIS A 62 5.88 -6.40 -4.32
C HIS A 62 4.80 -7.42 -4.70
N THR A 63 5.22 -8.63 -5.08
CA THR A 63 4.33 -9.74 -5.42
C THR A 63 5.03 -11.08 -5.28
N ASN A 64 4.24 -12.15 -5.04
CA ASN A 64 4.70 -13.53 -5.19
C ASN A 64 4.27 -14.14 -6.53
N ASP A 65 3.39 -13.46 -7.26
CA ASP A 65 2.85 -13.92 -8.52
C ASP A 65 3.81 -13.55 -9.67
N GLU A 66 4.35 -14.55 -10.33
CA GLU A 66 5.27 -14.40 -11.45
C GLU A 66 4.58 -13.79 -12.68
N THR A 67 3.30 -14.08 -12.88
CA THR A 67 2.51 -13.52 -13.99
C THR A 67 2.40 -12.00 -13.84
N VAL A 68 2.06 -11.55 -12.63
CA VAL A 68 1.98 -10.11 -12.30
C VAL A 68 3.35 -9.45 -12.44
N TRP A 69 4.42 -10.10 -11.96
CA TRP A 69 5.78 -9.59 -12.11
C TRP A 69 6.20 -9.43 -13.58
N ASN A 70 5.97 -10.46 -14.37
CA ASN A 70 6.27 -10.43 -15.80
C ASN A 70 5.43 -9.39 -16.54
N TYR A 71 4.18 -9.22 -16.15
CA TYR A 71 3.30 -8.21 -16.73
C TYR A 71 3.83 -6.78 -16.53
N VAL A 72 4.15 -6.40 -15.29
CA VAL A 72 4.61 -5.03 -15.01
C VAL A 72 5.98 -4.73 -15.62
N ASN A 73 6.83 -5.77 -15.78
CA ASN A 73 8.12 -5.64 -16.46
C ASN A 73 8.03 -5.42 -17.98
N ARG A 74 6.85 -5.54 -18.59
CA ARG A 74 6.60 -5.08 -19.97
C ARG A 74 6.66 -3.56 -20.08
N PHE A 75 6.41 -2.84 -18.98
CA PHE A 75 6.21 -1.38 -18.98
C PHE A 75 7.29 -0.63 -18.20
N ALA A 76 8.04 -1.30 -17.31
CA ALA A 76 9.11 -0.68 -16.54
C ALA A 76 10.20 -1.68 -16.17
N ARG A 77 11.42 -1.18 -15.96
CA ARG A 77 12.46 -1.91 -15.25
C ARG A 77 12.34 -1.60 -13.77
N PHE A 78 12.47 -2.61 -12.93
CA PHE A 78 12.45 -2.45 -11.49
C PHE A 78 13.87 -2.55 -10.93
N ASN A 79 14.19 -1.65 -9.99
CA ASN A 79 15.41 -1.75 -9.20
C ASN A 79 15.30 -2.89 -8.16
N ARG A 80 16.37 -3.10 -7.40
CA ARG A 80 16.38 -4.10 -6.30
C ARG A 80 16.11 -3.45 -4.93
N PHE A 81 15.25 -2.44 -4.89
CA PHE A 81 14.93 -1.78 -3.64
C PHE A 81 14.32 -2.77 -2.65
N THR A 82 14.97 -2.89 -1.48
CA THR A 82 14.46 -3.67 -0.35
C THR A 82 13.93 -2.72 0.70
N ASN A 83 12.64 -2.84 1.01
CA ASN A 83 12.02 -1.98 2.00
C ASN A 83 12.44 -2.40 3.42
N SER A 84 13.27 -1.60 4.06
CA SER A 84 13.76 -1.82 5.42
C SER A 84 13.49 -0.58 6.27
N PRO A 85 12.24 -0.34 6.68
CA PRO A 85 11.89 0.86 7.42
C PRO A 85 12.47 0.86 8.84
N ILE A 86 12.76 2.06 9.34
CA ILE A 86 13.21 2.30 10.71
C ILE A 86 12.19 3.20 11.39
N ALA A 87 11.70 2.76 12.54
CA ALA A 87 10.85 3.56 13.40
C ALA A 87 11.72 4.40 14.35
N ASN A 88 11.35 5.67 14.52
CA ASN A 88 11.93 6.55 15.53
C ASN A 88 10.88 6.80 16.63
N TYR A 89 11.15 6.33 17.82
CA TYR A 89 10.34 6.57 19.00
C TYR A 89 11.13 7.43 19.99
N LYS A 90 10.85 8.72 20.03
CA LYS A 90 11.49 9.67 20.97
C LYS A 90 13.04 9.65 20.95
N GLY A 91 13.61 9.44 19.76
CA GLY A 91 15.07 9.34 19.57
C GLY A 91 15.62 7.91 19.62
N GLU A 92 14.86 6.93 20.06
CA GLU A 92 15.21 5.50 19.97
C GLU A 92 14.88 4.97 18.57
N LEU A 93 15.79 4.27 17.94
CA LEU A 93 15.63 3.73 16.59
C LEU A 93 15.37 2.22 16.63
N TYR A 94 14.36 1.76 15.90
CA TYR A 94 13.97 0.36 15.85
C TYR A 94 13.78 -0.09 14.41
N ASN A 95 14.36 -1.24 14.05
CA ASN A 95 14.11 -1.86 12.75
C ASN A 95 12.67 -2.39 12.65
N LEU A 96 12.10 -2.34 11.44
CA LEU A 96 10.83 -2.96 11.11
C LEU A 96 11.02 -3.93 9.91
N PRO A 97 10.19 -4.99 9.83
CA PRO A 97 9.12 -5.44 10.73
C PRO A 97 9.66 -5.87 12.09
N PHE A 98 8.78 -6.18 13.06
CA PHE A 98 9.20 -6.67 14.38
C PHE A 98 9.99 -7.97 14.25
N ASN A 99 11.30 -7.86 14.36
CA ASN A 99 12.25 -8.95 14.13
C ASN A 99 13.34 -8.98 15.21
N MET A 100 14.31 -9.88 15.08
CA MET A 100 15.37 -10.00 16.08
C MET A 100 16.22 -8.73 16.25
N ASN A 101 16.37 -7.89 15.20
CA ASN A 101 17.03 -6.60 15.35
C ASN A 101 16.19 -5.66 16.22
N THR A 102 14.86 -5.61 16.03
CA THR A 102 13.93 -4.84 16.86
C THR A 102 14.01 -5.28 18.32
N PHE A 103 14.00 -6.60 18.57
CA PHE A 103 14.01 -7.16 19.93
C PHE A 103 15.37 -6.95 20.60
N HIS A 104 16.46 -7.05 19.85
CA HIS A 104 17.78 -6.73 20.36
C HIS A 104 17.90 -5.25 20.76
N GLN A 105 17.42 -4.35 19.90
CA GLN A 105 17.41 -2.90 20.15
C GLN A 105 16.55 -2.54 21.38
N MET A 106 15.44 -3.25 21.59
CA MET A 106 14.48 -2.97 22.64
C MET A 106 14.84 -3.59 23.99
N TRP A 107 15.31 -4.84 23.98
CA TRP A 107 15.51 -5.67 25.17
C TRP A 107 16.93 -6.24 25.33
N GLY A 108 17.84 -6.03 24.38
CA GLY A 108 19.20 -6.59 24.42
C GLY A 108 19.28 -8.10 24.18
N VAL A 109 18.17 -8.75 23.81
CA VAL A 109 18.10 -10.19 23.55
C VAL A 109 18.81 -10.54 22.25
N THR A 110 19.43 -11.73 22.19
CA THR A 110 20.25 -12.17 21.04
C THR A 110 19.73 -13.47 20.42
N THR A 111 18.86 -14.20 21.10
CA THR A 111 18.32 -15.46 20.58
C THR A 111 16.80 -15.43 20.43
N PRO A 112 16.22 -16.19 19.48
CA PRO A 112 14.79 -16.34 19.35
C PRO A 112 14.07 -16.75 20.64
N ALA A 113 14.66 -17.66 21.40
CA ALA A 113 14.08 -18.13 22.66
C ALA A 113 13.96 -17.01 23.71
N GLN A 114 14.99 -16.15 23.82
CA GLN A 114 14.94 -14.99 24.73
C GLN A 114 13.85 -14.00 24.31
N ALA A 115 13.75 -13.70 23.00
CA ALA A 115 12.72 -12.79 22.48
C ALA A 115 11.32 -13.34 22.71
N GLN A 116 11.09 -14.64 22.45
CA GLN A 116 9.82 -15.31 22.72
C GLN A 116 9.44 -15.27 24.20
N ALA A 117 10.40 -15.55 25.09
CA ALA A 117 10.19 -15.51 26.52
C ALA A 117 9.78 -14.12 27.00
N GLU A 118 10.43 -13.06 26.49
CA GLU A 118 10.10 -11.68 26.87
C GLU A 118 8.72 -11.26 26.35
N ILE A 119 8.38 -11.57 25.10
CA ILE A 119 7.03 -11.33 24.56
C ILE A 119 5.98 -12.05 25.43
N HIS A 120 6.22 -13.34 25.71
CA HIS A 120 5.28 -14.14 26.50
C HIS A 120 5.10 -13.59 27.93
N ARG A 121 6.17 -13.18 28.58
CA ARG A 121 6.11 -12.52 29.90
C ARG A 121 5.21 -11.29 29.88
N GLN A 122 5.33 -10.45 28.83
CA GLN A 122 4.52 -9.24 28.69
C GLN A 122 3.06 -9.55 28.33
N GLN A 123 2.82 -10.60 27.56
CA GLN A 123 1.48 -11.07 27.22
C GLN A 123 0.74 -11.58 28.47
N GLN A 124 1.41 -12.37 29.31
CA GLN A 124 0.83 -12.84 30.56
C GLN A 124 0.46 -11.69 31.51
N ALA A 125 1.29 -10.64 31.56
CA ALA A 125 0.98 -9.46 32.39
C ALA A 125 -0.22 -8.64 31.88
N ALA A 126 -0.73 -8.90 30.67
CA ALA A 126 -1.91 -8.23 30.11
C ALA A 126 -3.25 -8.78 30.65
N GLY A 127 -3.21 -9.87 31.41
CA GLY A 127 -4.41 -10.49 32.01
C GLY A 127 -5.14 -11.47 31.11
N GLU A 128 -6.12 -12.18 31.67
CA GLU A 128 -6.97 -13.17 31.01
C GLU A 128 -8.29 -12.53 30.55
N GLY A 129 -8.97 -13.13 29.56
CA GLY A 129 -10.25 -12.67 29.02
C GLY A 129 -10.15 -12.25 27.53
N GLU A 130 -11.25 -12.00 26.84
CA GLU A 130 -11.23 -11.52 25.46
C GLU A 130 -10.87 -10.02 25.41
N PRO A 131 -9.99 -9.59 24.46
CA PRO A 131 -9.63 -8.18 24.34
C PRO A 131 -10.83 -7.34 23.89
N GLN A 132 -11.10 -6.28 24.63
CA GLN A 132 -12.24 -5.40 24.38
C GLN A 132 -11.95 -4.31 23.35
N ASN A 133 -10.68 -3.99 23.15
CA ASN A 133 -10.24 -2.91 22.28
C ASN A 133 -8.91 -3.24 21.61
N LEU A 134 -8.48 -2.36 20.70
CA LEU A 134 -7.26 -2.52 19.93
C LEU A 134 -5.99 -2.54 20.80
N GLU A 135 -5.93 -1.75 21.85
CA GLU A 135 -4.79 -1.72 22.79
C GLU A 135 -4.58 -3.10 23.44
N GLU A 136 -5.64 -3.66 24.04
CA GLU A 136 -5.58 -4.96 24.69
C GLU A 136 -5.20 -6.07 23.70
N GLN A 137 -5.79 -6.03 22.49
CA GLN A 137 -5.48 -6.98 21.43
C GLN A 137 -4.01 -6.88 20.98
N ALA A 138 -3.49 -5.67 20.80
CA ALA A 138 -2.10 -5.47 20.38
C ALA A 138 -1.11 -5.96 21.46
N ILE A 139 -1.35 -5.62 22.73
CA ILE A 139 -0.49 -6.07 23.84
C ILE A 139 -0.45 -7.61 23.92
N ARG A 140 -1.59 -8.27 23.70
CA ARG A 140 -1.64 -9.74 23.64
C ARG A 140 -0.91 -10.35 22.46
N LEU A 141 -0.83 -9.64 21.35
CA LEU A 141 -0.12 -10.14 20.16
C LEU A 141 1.40 -9.98 20.27
N VAL A 142 1.87 -8.84 20.76
CA VAL A 142 3.30 -8.46 20.66
C VAL A 142 3.93 -7.98 21.96
N GLY A 143 3.17 -7.89 23.04
CA GLY A 143 3.64 -7.34 24.30
C GLY A 143 3.50 -5.82 24.40
N ARG A 144 3.59 -5.29 25.64
CA ARG A 144 3.36 -3.87 25.94
C ARG A 144 4.41 -2.96 25.32
N ASP A 145 5.67 -3.33 25.35
CA ASP A 145 6.75 -2.45 24.87
C ASP A 145 6.66 -2.19 23.37
N ILE A 146 6.40 -3.24 22.58
CA ILE A 146 6.20 -3.11 21.13
C ILE A 146 4.93 -2.28 20.85
N TYR A 147 3.85 -2.54 21.58
CA TYR A 147 2.62 -1.77 21.44
C TYR A 147 2.87 -0.28 21.70
N GLU A 148 3.41 0.09 22.86
CA GLU A 148 3.61 1.49 23.25
C GLU A 148 4.56 2.24 22.33
N LYS A 149 5.68 1.61 21.92
CA LYS A 149 6.71 2.27 21.14
C LYS A 149 6.43 2.27 19.61
N LEU A 150 5.86 1.19 19.07
CA LEU A 150 5.84 0.98 17.63
C LEU A 150 4.44 0.86 17.00
N VAL A 151 3.39 0.61 17.80
CA VAL A 151 2.02 0.43 17.29
C VAL A 151 1.12 1.61 17.64
N LYS A 152 1.07 1.99 18.89
CA LYS A 152 0.13 2.97 19.46
C LYS A 152 0.13 4.29 18.71
N GLY A 153 1.29 4.94 18.60
CA GLY A 153 1.41 6.28 18.01
C GLY A 153 1.01 6.30 16.53
N TYR A 154 1.44 5.30 15.77
CA TYR A 154 1.06 5.15 14.37
C TYR A 154 -0.44 4.93 14.21
N THR A 155 -1.01 4.01 15.01
CA THR A 155 -2.44 3.68 14.94
C THR A 155 -3.32 4.88 15.32
N GLN A 156 -2.98 5.59 16.39
CA GLN A 156 -3.71 6.79 16.81
C GLN A 156 -3.66 7.89 15.75
N LYS A 157 -2.51 8.08 15.11
CA LYS A 157 -2.37 9.04 14.00
C LYS A 157 -3.24 8.67 12.80
N GLN A 158 -3.30 7.38 12.44
CA GLN A 158 -4.07 6.90 11.30
C GLN A 158 -5.59 7.01 11.52
N TRP A 159 -6.04 6.71 12.73
CA TRP A 159 -7.46 6.65 13.04
C TRP A 159 -8.02 7.93 13.68
N GLY A 160 -7.14 8.85 14.13
CA GLY A 160 -7.53 10.08 14.82
C GLY A 160 -8.23 9.84 16.16
N ARG A 161 -8.03 8.63 16.77
CA ARG A 161 -8.65 8.19 18.02
C ARG A 161 -7.67 7.42 18.89
N PRO A 162 -7.87 7.39 20.24
CA PRO A 162 -7.14 6.49 21.12
C PRO A 162 -7.35 5.01 20.75
N CYS A 163 -6.33 4.19 20.95
CA CYS A 163 -6.43 2.75 20.66
C CYS A 163 -7.46 2.03 21.54
N THR A 164 -7.76 2.55 22.71
CA THR A 164 -8.82 2.08 23.62
C THR A 164 -10.23 2.25 23.05
N ASP A 165 -10.42 3.19 22.14
CA ASP A 165 -11.71 3.48 21.49
C ASP A 165 -11.89 2.73 20.17
N LEU A 166 -10.90 1.97 19.77
CA LEU A 166 -10.89 1.21 18.51
C LEU A 166 -11.18 -0.27 18.79
N PRO A 167 -12.03 -0.92 17.95
CA PRO A 167 -12.35 -2.33 18.11
C PRO A 167 -11.12 -3.24 17.97
N ALA A 168 -11.06 -4.31 18.76
CA ALA A 168 -9.96 -5.29 18.75
C ALA A 168 -9.72 -5.93 17.36
N PHE A 169 -10.77 -6.14 16.56
CA PHE A 169 -10.66 -6.78 15.24
C PHE A 169 -9.86 -6.00 14.21
N ILE A 170 -9.59 -4.71 14.41
CA ILE A 170 -8.76 -3.88 13.53
C ILE A 170 -7.34 -4.45 13.45
N ILE A 171 -6.82 -4.97 14.56
CA ILE A 171 -5.54 -5.68 14.61
C ILE A 171 -5.79 -7.16 14.89
N ARG A 172 -5.96 -7.95 13.84
CA ARG A 172 -6.12 -9.40 14.00
C ARG A 172 -4.80 -10.13 14.22
N ARG A 173 -3.72 -9.61 13.66
CA ARG A 173 -2.36 -10.14 13.80
C ARG A 173 -1.34 -9.04 13.57
N LEU A 174 -0.24 -9.12 14.28
CA LEU A 174 0.96 -8.33 14.04
C LEU A 174 2.09 -9.31 13.70
N PRO A 175 2.72 -9.19 12.53
CA PRO A 175 3.75 -10.13 12.12
C PRO A 175 4.99 -9.96 12.99
N VAL A 176 5.36 -11.02 13.71
CA VAL A 176 6.58 -11.13 14.49
C VAL A 176 7.48 -12.15 13.81
N ARG A 177 8.75 -11.83 13.64
CA ARG A 177 9.75 -12.68 13.00
C ARG A 177 10.93 -12.91 13.93
N PHE A 178 11.28 -14.17 14.18
CA PHE A 178 12.43 -14.53 15.01
C PHE A 178 13.69 -14.77 14.15
N THR A 179 13.89 -13.87 13.18
CA THR A 179 15.05 -13.81 12.28
C THR A 179 15.64 -12.41 12.27
N TYR A 180 16.87 -12.24 11.80
CA TYR A 180 17.54 -10.93 11.65
C TYR A 180 17.30 -10.29 10.27
N ASP A 181 16.21 -10.65 9.59
CA ASP A 181 15.86 -10.12 8.28
C ASP A 181 15.04 -8.82 8.42
N ASN A 182 15.57 -7.71 7.93
CA ASN A 182 14.93 -6.40 7.92
C ASN A 182 14.06 -6.15 6.69
N ASN A 183 13.97 -7.09 5.74
CA ASN A 183 13.08 -6.94 4.62
C ASN A 183 11.62 -6.91 5.10
N TYR A 184 10.94 -5.78 4.88
CA TYR A 184 9.56 -5.60 5.33
C TYR A 184 8.59 -6.57 4.66
N PHE A 185 8.79 -6.86 3.38
CA PHE A 185 7.96 -7.77 2.61
C PHE A 185 8.54 -9.18 2.55
N ASN A 186 7.68 -10.19 2.55
CA ASN A 186 8.05 -11.60 2.30
C ASN A 186 7.86 -11.99 0.82
N ALA A 187 7.63 -11.01 -0.05
CA ALA A 187 7.38 -11.25 -1.46
C ALA A 187 8.66 -11.65 -2.19
N ARG A 188 8.53 -12.60 -3.12
CA ARG A 188 9.62 -13.07 -3.99
C ARG A 188 10.18 -11.95 -4.88
N TYR A 189 9.28 -11.09 -5.35
CA TYR A 189 9.61 -9.96 -6.20
C TYR A 189 9.26 -8.67 -5.48
N GLN A 190 10.18 -7.71 -5.49
CA GLN A 190 9.96 -6.36 -4.98
C GLN A 190 10.89 -5.37 -5.66
N GLY A 191 10.50 -4.10 -5.66
CA GLY A 191 11.30 -3.02 -6.22
C GLY A 191 10.47 -1.77 -6.48
N ILE A 192 11.14 -0.78 -7.03
CA ILE A 192 10.54 0.47 -7.49
C ILE A 192 10.87 0.62 -8.96
N PRO A 193 9.93 1.05 -9.83
CA PRO A 193 10.25 1.35 -11.22
C PRO A 193 11.37 2.39 -11.32
N GLU A 194 12.43 2.10 -12.07
CA GLU A 194 13.60 2.97 -12.18
C GLU A 194 13.25 4.38 -12.69
N GLU A 195 12.27 4.47 -13.60
CA GLU A 195 11.78 5.75 -14.16
C GLU A 195 10.51 6.26 -13.46
N GLY A 196 10.13 5.64 -12.33
CA GLY A 196 8.93 5.96 -11.58
C GLY A 196 7.64 5.33 -12.10
N TYR A 197 6.61 5.33 -11.23
CA TYR A 197 5.31 4.75 -11.57
C TYR A 197 4.56 5.55 -12.62
N THR A 198 4.74 6.86 -12.68
CA THR A 198 4.07 7.70 -13.68
C THR A 198 4.46 7.26 -15.09
N THR A 199 5.75 7.10 -15.36
CA THR A 199 6.25 6.62 -16.65
C THR A 199 5.77 5.20 -16.97
N MET A 200 5.71 4.32 -15.98
CA MET A 200 5.17 2.97 -16.17
C MET A 200 3.70 3.00 -16.60
N VAL A 201 2.87 3.82 -15.93
CA VAL A 201 1.45 3.98 -16.27
C VAL A 201 1.26 4.68 -17.62
N GLU A 202 2.11 5.65 -17.96
CA GLU A 202 2.12 6.31 -19.26
C GLU A 202 2.32 5.29 -20.38
N ARG A 203 3.27 4.36 -20.21
CA ARG A 203 3.49 3.26 -21.18
C ARG A 203 2.31 2.29 -21.26
N MET A 204 1.64 2.00 -20.14
CA MET A 204 0.41 1.20 -20.15
C MET A 204 -0.71 1.89 -20.94
N LEU A 205 -0.82 3.21 -20.83
CA LEU A 205 -1.86 4.00 -21.49
C LEU A 205 -1.48 4.46 -22.91
N ALA A 206 -0.31 4.07 -23.42
CA ALA A 206 0.13 4.47 -24.76
C ALA A 206 -0.90 4.07 -25.84
N GLY A 207 -1.33 5.05 -26.65
CA GLY A 207 -2.34 4.89 -27.69
C GLY A 207 -3.79 4.84 -27.19
N ILE A 208 -4.04 5.02 -25.89
CA ILE A 208 -5.38 5.08 -25.30
C ILE A 208 -5.69 6.54 -24.95
N PRO A 209 -6.84 7.09 -25.39
CA PRO A 209 -7.26 8.43 -25.00
C PRO A 209 -7.41 8.59 -23.50
N VAL A 210 -6.81 9.67 -22.96
CA VAL A 210 -6.90 10.03 -21.53
C VAL A 210 -7.38 11.47 -21.41
N ARG A 211 -8.41 11.71 -20.58
CA ARG A 211 -8.90 13.05 -20.22
C ARG A 211 -8.70 13.28 -18.74
N LEU A 212 -7.74 14.10 -18.39
CA LEU A 212 -7.47 14.54 -17.04
C LEU A 212 -8.39 15.70 -16.64
N GLU A 213 -8.36 16.11 -15.36
CA GLU A 213 -9.20 17.19 -14.80
C GLU A 213 -10.70 17.00 -15.10
N THR A 214 -11.12 15.73 -15.27
CA THR A 214 -12.48 15.35 -15.64
C THR A 214 -13.14 14.60 -14.48
N ASP A 215 -14.08 15.26 -13.81
CA ASP A 215 -14.80 14.67 -12.67
C ASP A 215 -16.05 13.93 -13.16
N PHE A 216 -16.01 12.61 -13.08
CA PHE A 216 -17.12 11.74 -13.49
C PHE A 216 -18.41 12.04 -12.74
N LEU A 217 -18.33 12.30 -11.45
CA LEU A 217 -19.56 12.49 -10.63
C LEU A 217 -20.29 13.79 -11.00
N ARG A 218 -19.55 14.83 -11.37
CA ARG A 218 -20.12 16.11 -11.83
C ARG A 218 -20.76 16.03 -13.22
N GLN A 219 -20.20 15.18 -14.09
CA GLN A 219 -20.61 15.07 -15.51
C GLN A 219 -21.13 13.66 -15.85
N ARG A 220 -21.67 12.94 -14.85
CA ARG A 220 -21.99 11.50 -14.96
C ARG A 220 -22.84 11.14 -16.17
N ARG A 221 -23.91 11.89 -16.46
CA ARG A 221 -24.82 11.59 -17.58
C ARG A 221 -24.15 11.73 -18.94
N GLU A 222 -23.40 12.79 -19.10
CA GLU A 222 -22.68 13.10 -20.34
C GLU A 222 -21.56 12.08 -20.60
N LEU A 223 -20.71 11.87 -19.62
CA LEU A 223 -19.57 10.94 -19.72
C LEU A 223 -20.01 9.49 -19.88
N ALA A 224 -21.03 9.04 -19.15
CA ALA A 224 -21.56 7.68 -19.28
C ALA A 224 -22.22 7.42 -20.65
N ALA A 225 -22.68 8.46 -21.33
CA ALA A 225 -23.24 8.32 -22.69
C ALA A 225 -22.18 8.03 -23.76
N LEU A 226 -20.90 8.31 -23.49
CA LEU A 226 -19.78 8.11 -24.42
C LEU A 226 -19.42 6.63 -24.63
N ALA A 227 -19.68 5.76 -23.66
CA ALA A 227 -19.24 4.37 -23.70
C ALA A 227 -20.38 3.39 -23.41
N GLU A 228 -20.22 2.14 -23.86
CA GLU A 228 -21.18 1.06 -23.58
C GLU A 228 -21.15 0.65 -22.11
N THR A 229 -19.95 0.59 -21.54
CA THR A 229 -19.73 0.18 -20.16
C THR A 229 -18.86 1.20 -19.43
N VAL A 230 -19.26 1.53 -18.19
CA VAL A 230 -18.47 2.37 -17.28
C VAL A 230 -17.77 1.47 -16.26
N VAL A 231 -16.44 1.56 -16.19
CA VAL A 231 -15.59 0.86 -15.20
C VAL A 231 -15.13 1.88 -14.19
N TYR A 232 -15.72 1.84 -13.00
CA TYR A 232 -15.41 2.79 -11.93
C TYR A 232 -14.34 2.19 -11.00
N THR A 233 -13.12 2.76 -11.03
CA THR A 233 -11.96 2.22 -10.30
C THR A 233 -11.60 3.01 -9.04
N LEU A 234 -12.40 4.01 -8.69
CA LEU A 234 -12.18 4.84 -7.50
C LEU A 234 -12.84 4.23 -6.26
N SER A 235 -12.48 4.75 -5.09
CA SER A 235 -13.10 4.31 -3.83
C SER A 235 -14.61 4.54 -3.83
N LEU A 236 -15.36 3.51 -3.44
CA LEU A 236 -16.83 3.55 -3.32
C LEU A 236 -17.33 4.39 -2.13
N ILE A 237 -16.44 4.77 -1.22
CA ILE A 237 -16.78 5.58 -0.02
C ILE A 237 -17.31 6.97 -0.40
N HIS A 238 -17.05 7.43 -1.62
CA HIS A 238 -17.40 8.77 -2.10
C HIS A 238 -18.47 8.76 -3.21
N ILE A 239 -19.19 7.65 -3.39
CA ILE A 239 -20.31 7.56 -4.34
C ILE A 239 -21.60 7.94 -3.66
#